data_5d34320d85a6536e0162f91c06854f3e
#
_entry.id   5d34320d85a6536e0162f91c06854f3e
#
_cell.length_a   1.000
_cell.length_b   1.000
_cell.length_c   1.000
_cell.angle_alpha   90.00
_cell.angle_beta   90.00
_cell.angle_gamma   90.00
#
_symmetry.space_group_name_H-M   'P 1'
#
loop_
_entity.id
_entity.type
_entity.pdbx_description
1 polymer ?
#
loop_
_entity_poly.entity_id
_entity_poly.type
_entity_poly.pdbx_seq_one_letter_code
_entity_poly.pdbx_strand_id
1 'polypeptide(L)'
;SVWSVTSWNELRRDGLETDRHNLLNPTDRRSAYITKKLAHTKGPVVAVSDFMRAVQDQVAPWVDRPFYSLGTDGFGLSDTRGALRRHFKVDAESIVIATLASLAKSGEVKQSVVQDAINKYQINDINAADPGNTEGSG
;
A
#
# COMPACT_ATOMS: atom_id res chain seq x y z
N SER A 1 1.99 11.82 -3.42
CA SER A 1 0.91 12.21 -2.51
C SER A 1 0.73 11.13 -1.45
N VAL A 2 0.44 11.51 -0.21
CA VAL A 2 0.12 10.60 0.90
C VAL A 2 -1.34 10.80 1.28
N TRP A 3 -2.04 9.69 1.52
CA TRP A 3 -3.47 9.66 1.82
C TRP A 3 -3.72 8.84 3.08
N SER A 4 -4.58 9.32 3.96
CA SER A 4 -5.10 8.54 5.08
C SER A 4 -6.42 7.90 4.68
N VAL A 5 -6.51 6.58 4.81
CA VAL A 5 -7.72 5.81 4.51
C VAL A 5 -8.41 5.46 5.82
N THR A 6 -9.58 6.05 6.07
CA THR A 6 -10.34 5.83 7.29
C THR A 6 -11.11 4.52 7.28
N SER A 7 -11.49 4.01 6.09
CA SER A 7 -12.22 2.74 5.97
C SER A 7 -12.06 2.12 4.58
N TRP A 8 -11.37 1.00 4.51
CA TRP A 8 -11.27 0.17 3.30
C TRP A 8 -12.63 -0.44 2.93
N ASN A 9 -13.42 -0.83 3.92
CA ASN A 9 -14.74 -1.42 3.70
C ASN A 9 -15.72 -0.43 3.05
N GLU A 10 -15.67 0.84 3.45
CA GLU A 10 -16.52 1.87 2.84
C GLU A 10 -16.12 2.16 1.39
N LEU A 11 -14.81 2.17 1.09
CA LEU A 11 -14.33 2.30 -0.29
C LEU A 11 -14.80 1.13 -1.17
N ARG A 12 -14.75 -0.09 -0.62
CA ARG A 12 -15.26 -1.28 -1.31
C ARG A 12 -16.76 -1.21 -1.52
N ARG A 13 -17.52 -0.81 -0.51
CA ARG A 13 -18.99 -0.67 -0.59
C ARG A 13 -19.38 0.32 -1.68
N ASP A 14 -18.75 1.50 -1.72
CA ASP A 14 -18.96 2.51 -2.75
C ASP A 14 -18.65 1.98 -4.15
N GLY A 15 -17.55 1.24 -4.29
CA GLY A 15 -17.16 0.60 -5.55
C GLY A 15 -18.21 -0.40 -6.05
N LEU A 16 -18.63 -1.31 -5.19
CA LEU A 16 -19.67 -2.30 -5.53
C LEU A 16 -21.01 -1.65 -5.90
N GLU A 17 -21.41 -0.60 -5.20
CA GLU A 17 -22.62 0.16 -5.52
C GLU A 17 -22.49 0.87 -6.87
N THR A 18 -21.31 1.43 -7.15
CA THR A 18 -21.00 2.04 -8.44
C THR A 18 -21.10 1.02 -9.58
N ASP A 19 -20.53 -0.17 -9.40
CA ASP A 19 -20.59 -1.24 -10.41
C ASP A 19 -22.03 -1.69 -10.66
N ARG A 20 -22.80 -1.85 -9.59
CA ARG A 20 -24.24 -2.18 -9.69
C ARG A 20 -25.01 -1.09 -10.44
N HIS A 21 -24.78 0.19 -10.11
CA HIS A 21 -25.39 1.30 -10.82
C HIS A 21 -25.08 1.27 -12.31
N ASN A 22 -23.79 1.11 -12.64
CA ASN A 22 -23.30 1.11 -14.01
C ASN A 22 -23.80 -0.06 -14.84
N LEU A 23 -24.03 -1.22 -14.20
CA LEU A 23 -24.64 -2.39 -14.84
C LEU A 23 -26.08 -2.12 -15.25
N LEU A 24 -26.83 -1.42 -14.39
CA LEU A 24 -28.26 -1.14 -14.60
C LEU A 24 -28.50 0.14 -15.43
N ASN A 25 -27.50 1.02 -15.50
CA ASN A 25 -27.58 2.32 -16.17
C ASN A 25 -26.38 2.54 -17.10
N PRO A 26 -26.27 1.79 -18.21
CA PRO A 26 -25.08 1.82 -19.07
C PRO A 26 -24.84 3.18 -19.74
N THR A 27 -25.87 4.02 -19.84
CA THR A 27 -25.81 5.37 -20.43
C THR A 27 -25.59 6.47 -19.38
N ASP A 28 -25.73 6.17 -18.08
CA ASP A 28 -25.48 7.11 -16.95
C ASP A 28 -24.42 6.49 -16.01
N ARG A 29 -23.21 6.32 -16.51
CA ARG A 29 -22.12 5.69 -15.74
C ARG A 29 -21.53 6.64 -14.71
N ARG A 30 -21.18 6.07 -13.55
CA ARG A 30 -20.51 6.74 -12.44
C ARG A 30 -19.12 6.16 -12.22
N SER A 31 -18.26 6.93 -11.57
CA SER A 31 -16.95 6.45 -11.09
C SER A 31 -17.00 6.28 -9.59
N ALA A 32 -16.33 5.26 -9.08
CA ALA A 32 -16.18 5.04 -7.65
C ALA A 32 -15.44 6.20 -6.98
N TYR A 33 -15.68 6.41 -5.70
CA TYR A 33 -15.05 7.49 -4.93
C TYR A 33 -13.52 7.45 -5.03
N ILE A 34 -12.91 6.26 -4.82
CA ILE A 34 -11.45 6.10 -4.91
C ILE A 34 -10.92 6.47 -6.30
N THR A 35 -11.61 6.06 -7.37
CA THR A 35 -11.24 6.39 -8.76
C THR A 35 -11.23 7.91 -8.96
N LYS A 36 -12.28 8.60 -8.50
CA LYS A 36 -12.37 10.07 -8.59
C LYS A 36 -11.25 10.77 -7.81
N LYS A 37 -10.96 10.28 -6.60
CA LYS A 37 -9.92 10.87 -5.75
C LYS A 37 -8.53 10.71 -6.34
N LEU A 38 -8.25 9.60 -6.99
CA LEU A 38 -6.96 9.33 -7.61
C LEU A 38 -6.81 9.97 -9.00
N ALA A 39 -7.89 10.44 -9.64
CA ALA A 39 -7.89 10.94 -11.01
C ALA A 39 -6.87 12.07 -11.28
N HIS A 40 -6.56 12.88 -10.27
CA HIS A 40 -5.60 14.00 -10.38
C HIS A 40 -4.18 13.62 -9.93
N THR A 41 -3.94 12.36 -9.61
CA THR A 41 -2.61 11.85 -9.21
C THR A 41 -2.00 11.01 -10.32
N LYS A 42 -0.69 10.78 -10.26
CA LYS A 42 0.05 9.93 -11.21
C LYS A 42 0.87 8.89 -10.46
N GLY A 43 1.30 7.87 -11.20
CA GLY A 43 2.14 6.80 -10.67
C GLY A 43 1.37 5.68 -9.97
N PRO A 44 2.08 4.68 -9.45
CA PRO A 44 1.50 3.54 -8.76
C PRO A 44 0.87 3.92 -7.42
N VAL A 45 -0.07 3.10 -6.97
CA VAL A 45 -0.64 3.19 -5.62
C VAL A 45 0.02 2.15 -4.73
N VAL A 46 0.59 2.58 -3.61
CA VAL A 46 1.09 1.70 -2.55
C VAL A 46 0.18 1.84 -1.35
N ALA A 47 -0.59 0.81 -1.06
CA ALA A 47 -1.52 0.74 0.05
C ALA A 47 -0.86 0.01 1.22
N VAL A 48 -0.90 0.61 2.40
CA VAL A 48 -0.22 0.08 3.61
C VAL A 48 -1.19 0.06 4.77
N SER A 49 -1.25 -1.04 5.50
CA SER A 49 -1.98 -1.12 6.76
C SER A 49 -1.42 -2.20 7.68
N ASP A 50 -1.80 -2.15 8.96
CA ASP A 50 -1.49 -3.18 9.94
C ASP A 50 -2.40 -4.44 9.80
N PHE A 51 -3.34 -4.43 8.87
CA PHE A 51 -4.19 -5.58 8.54
C PHE A 51 -3.53 -6.47 7.48
N MET A 52 -4.10 -7.66 7.24
CA MET A 52 -3.70 -8.51 6.12
C MET A 52 -3.91 -7.76 4.79
N ARG A 53 -3.07 -8.04 3.79
CA ARG A 53 -3.13 -7.36 2.48
C ARG A 53 -4.49 -7.47 1.79
N ALA A 54 -5.20 -8.57 1.99
CA ALA A 54 -6.55 -8.77 1.45
C ALA A 54 -7.53 -7.64 1.81
N VAL A 55 -7.30 -6.93 2.93
CA VAL A 55 -8.16 -5.80 3.35
C VAL A 55 -8.05 -4.64 2.37
N GLN A 56 -6.84 -4.22 1.99
CA GLN A 56 -6.66 -3.15 1.01
C GLN A 56 -6.76 -3.65 -0.43
N ASP A 57 -6.43 -4.91 -0.71
CA ASP A 57 -6.56 -5.50 -2.05
C ASP A 57 -8.01 -5.46 -2.56
N GLN A 58 -8.99 -5.48 -1.66
CA GLN A 58 -10.40 -5.45 -2.04
C GLN A 58 -10.85 -4.18 -2.78
N VAL A 59 -10.04 -3.11 -2.77
CA VAL A 59 -10.35 -1.87 -3.53
C VAL A 59 -9.61 -1.77 -4.86
N ALA A 60 -8.67 -2.67 -5.14
CA ALA A 60 -7.88 -2.67 -6.37
C ALA A 60 -8.72 -2.64 -7.67
N PRO A 61 -9.91 -3.27 -7.76
CA PRO A 61 -10.74 -3.22 -8.98
C PRO A 61 -11.12 -1.80 -9.42
N TRP A 62 -11.17 -0.83 -8.50
CA TRP A 62 -11.53 0.56 -8.79
C TRP A 62 -10.33 1.51 -8.85
N VAL A 63 -9.10 0.95 -8.84
CA VAL A 63 -7.86 1.69 -9.04
C VAL A 63 -7.32 1.37 -10.43
N ASP A 64 -7.36 2.33 -11.34
CA ASP A 64 -7.04 2.22 -12.76
C ASP A 64 -5.53 2.27 -13.07
N ARG A 65 -4.68 1.87 -12.12
CA ARG A 65 -3.22 1.90 -12.21
C ARG A 65 -2.58 0.80 -11.36
N PRO A 66 -1.25 0.58 -11.49
CA PRO A 66 -0.57 -0.41 -10.66
C PRO A 66 -0.83 -0.19 -9.18
N PHE A 67 -1.30 -1.25 -8.50
CA PHE A 67 -1.67 -1.26 -7.10
C PHE A 67 -0.82 -2.27 -6.34
N TYR A 68 -0.20 -1.83 -5.26
CA TYR A 68 0.64 -2.64 -4.39
C TYR A 68 0.17 -2.58 -2.96
N SER A 69 0.02 -3.75 -2.32
CA SER A 69 -0.39 -3.86 -0.93
C SER A 69 0.77 -4.29 -0.05
N LEU A 70 0.94 -3.60 1.07
CA LEU A 70 1.80 -3.99 2.18
C LEU A 70 0.93 -4.17 3.42
N GLY A 71 1.04 -5.32 4.07
CA GLY A 71 0.22 -5.68 5.21
C GLY A 71 0.82 -6.81 6.03
N THR A 72 0.19 -7.15 7.13
CA THR A 72 0.64 -8.13 8.11
C THR A 72 0.06 -9.51 7.83
N ASP A 73 0.46 -10.13 6.72
CA ASP A 73 0.04 -11.51 6.42
C ASP A 73 0.77 -12.51 7.30
N GLY A 74 0.07 -13.54 7.74
CA GLY A 74 0.60 -14.65 8.55
C GLY A 74 0.12 -14.61 10.00
N PHE A 75 0.75 -15.46 10.85
CA PHE A 75 0.45 -15.52 12.27
C PHE A 75 1.12 -14.39 13.03
N GLY A 76 0.48 -13.95 14.14
CA GLY A 76 1.04 -12.96 15.04
C GLY A 76 2.35 -13.42 15.65
N LEU A 77 3.28 -12.50 15.80
CA LEU A 77 4.57 -12.67 16.45
C LEU A 77 4.64 -11.74 17.65
N SER A 78 5.44 -12.14 18.67
CA SER A 78 5.73 -11.30 19.81
C SER A 78 7.17 -10.80 19.72
N ASP A 79 7.35 -9.48 19.53
CA ASP A 79 8.65 -8.84 19.44
C ASP A 79 8.49 -7.31 19.64
N THR A 80 9.57 -6.56 19.55
CA THR A 80 9.49 -5.09 19.54
C THR A 80 8.69 -4.58 18.35
N ARG A 81 8.08 -3.40 18.49
CA ARG A 81 7.26 -2.82 17.43
C ARG A 81 8.04 -2.58 16.13
N GLY A 82 9.30 -2.15 16.25
CA GLY A 82 10.19 -1.96 15.10
C GLY A 82 10.50 -3.26 14.36
N ALA A 83 10.89 -4.30 15.11
CA ALA A 83 11.19 -5.62 14.54
C ALA A 83 9.95 -6.26 13.87
N LEU A 84 8.76 -6.14 14.47
CA LEU A 84 7.52 -6.62 13.89
C LEU A 84 7.18 -5.89 12.58
N ARG A 85 7.29 -4.57 12.54
CA ARG A 85 7.05 -3.79 11.31
C ARG A 85 8.00 -4.16 10.19
N ARG A 86 9.28 -4.38 10.51
CA ARG A 86 10.28 -4.84 9.55
C ARG A 86 9.99 -6.26 9.07
N HIS A 87 9.62 -7.16 9.98
CA HIS A 87 9.27 -8.53 9.64
C HIS A 87 8.09 -8.59 8.65
N PHE A 88 7.04 -7.83 8.91
CA PHE A 88 5.87 -7.73 8.04
C PHE A 88 6.04 -6.78 6.85
N LYS A 89 7.19 -6.11 6.73
CA LYS A 89 7.50 -5.16 5.65
C LYS A 89 6.48 -4.03 5.51
N VAL A 90 6.05 -3.49 6.64
CA VAL A 90 5.13 -2.34 6.74
C VAL A 90 5.79 -1.10 7.35
N ASP A 91 7.11 -1.13 7.52
CA ASP A 91 7.91 0.01 7.94
C ASP A 91 8.16 1.00 6.79
N ALA A 92 8.71 2.16 7.11
CA ALA A 92 8.92 3.24 6.15
C ALA A 92 9.84 2.80 4.99
N GLU A 93 10.90 2.05 5.29
CA GLU A 93 11.87 1.57 4.32
C GLU A 93 11.23 0.57 3.34
N SER A 94 10.40 -0.32 3.83
CA SER A 94 9.62 -1.25 2.99
C SER A 94 8.67 -0.49 2.05
N ILE A 95 8.02 0.57 2.53
CA ILE A 95 7.15 1.42 1.71
C ILE A 95 7.95 2.12 0.61
N VAL A 96 9.14 2.65 0.92
CA VAL A 96 10.04 3.27 -0.05
C VAL A 96 10.44 2.26 -1.12
N ILE A 97 10.89 1.06 -0.72
CA ILE A 97 11.31 0.02 -1.67
C ILE A 97 10.15 -0.44 -2.55
N ALA A 98 8.97 -0.67 -1.99
CA ALA A 98 7.78 -1.04 -2.77
C ALA A 98 7.40 0.05 -3.79
N THR A 99 7.53 1.32 -3.41
CA THR A 99 7.28 2.46 -4.29
C THR A 99 8.31 2.51 -5.43
N LEU A 100 9.61 2.39 -5.12
CA LEU A 100 10.67 2.36 -6.12
C LEU A 100 10.54 1.17 -7.06
N ALA A 101 10.21 -0.02 -6.53
CA ALA A 101 9.99 -1.21 -7.35
C ALA A 101 8.81 -1.05 -8.31
N SER A 102 7.72 -0.42 -7.85
CA SER A 102 6.58 -0.10 -8.71
C SER A 102 6.93 0.88 -9.82
N LEU A 103 7.69 1.93 -9.50
CA LEU A 103 8.18 2.91 -10.47
C LEU A 103 9.18 2.29 -11.46
N ALA A 104 10.03 1.38 -11.00
CA ALA A 104 10.95 0.65 -11.87
C ALA A 104 10.21 -0.28 -12.83
N LYS A 105 9.12 -0.90 -12.39
CA LYS A 105 8.26 -1.73 -13.25
C LYS A 105 7.58 -0.91 -14.36
N SER A 106 7.23 0.35 -14.09
CA SER A 106 6.70 1.27 -15.10
C SER A 106 7.79 1.97 -15.94
N GLY A 107 9.07 1.71 -15.69
CA GLY A 107 10.20 2.29 -16.41
C GLY A 107 10.57 3.72 -16.00
N GLU A 108 9.97 4.26 -14.96
CA GLU A 108 10.23 5.61 -14.46
C GLU A 108 11.53 5.69 -13.62
N VAL A 109 11.97 4.58 -13.07
CA VAL A 109 13.19 4.45 -12.24
C VAL A 109 13.97 3.23 -12.71
N LYS A 110 15.32 3.29 -12.64
CA LYS A 110 16.17 2.15 -12.96
C LYS A 110 16.11 1.09 -11.86
N GLN A 111 16.19 -0.18 -12.24
CA GLN A 111 16.24 -1.31 -11.29
C GLN A 111 17.43 -1.20 -10.31
N SER A 112 18.56 -0.59 -10.73
CA SER A 112 19.70 -0.36 -9.85
C SER A 112 19.36 0.51 -8.65
N VAL A 113 18.47 1.50 -8.81
CA VAL A 113 18.04 2.37 -7.70
C VAL A 113 17.26 1.56 -6.65
N VAL A 114 16.47 0.58 -7.09
CA VAL A 114 15.77 -0.33 -6.18
C VAL A 114 16.76 -1.19 -5.41
N GLN A 115 17.77 -1.73 -6.10
CA GLN A 115 18.82 -2.55 -5.47
C GLN A 115 19.64 -1.74 -4.47
N ASP A 116 20.00 -0.51 -4.80
CA ASP A 116 20.73 0.39 -3.92
C ASP A 116 19.91 0.70 -2.64
N ALA A 117 18.59 0.91 -2.78
CA ALA A 117 17.72 1.12 -1.64
C ALA A 117 17.60 -0.13 -0.75
N ILE A 118 17.48 -1.34 -1.34
CA ILE A 118 17.47 -2.61 -0.60
C ILE A 118 18.76 -2.76 0.22
N ASN A 119 19.90 -2.47 -0.38
CA ASN A 119 21.20 -2.56 0.28
C ASN A 119 21.35 -1.51 1.38
N LYS A 120 20.97 -0.27 1.09
CA LYS A 120 21.04 0.85 2.04
C LYS A 120 20.22 0.62 3.30
N TYR A 121 19.00 0.14 3.14
CA TYR A 121 18.06 -0.06 4.25
C TYR A 121 18.15 -1.44 4.89
N GLN A 122 19.00 -2.32 4.37
CA GLN A 122 19.16 -3.69 4.88
C GLN A 122 17.80 -4.37 5.13
N ILE A 123 16.91 -4.30 4.17
CA ILE A 123 15.47 -4.61 4.32
C ILE A 123 15.18 -6.04 4.81
N ASN A 124 16.13 -6.95 4.67
CA ASN A 124 16.00 -8.33 5.12
C ASN A 124 16.57 -8.56 6.53
N ASP A 125 17.20 -7.56 7.12
CA ASP A 125 17.68 -7.60 8.50
C ASP A 125 16.65 -6.99 9.44
N ILE A 126 16.05 -7.83 10.27
CA ILE A 126 15.07 -7.43 11.28
C ILE A 126 15.67 -6.50 12.32
N ASN A 127 16.96 -6.68 12.63
CA ASN A 127 17.67 -5.87 13.62
C ASN A 127 18.10 -4.50 13.11
N ALA A 128 18.09 -4.30 11.79
CA ALA A 128 18.37 -3.00 11.18
C ALA A 128 17.16 -2.05 11.14
N ALA A 129 16.05 -2.41 11.78
CA ALA A 129 14.91 -1.51 11.95
C ALA A 129 15.32 -0.30 12.80
N ASP A 130 14.91 0.91 12.38
CA ASP A 130 15.29 2.19 12.99
C ASP A 130 15.13 2.19 14.52
N PRO A 131 16.20 2.37 15.29
CA PRO A 131 16.13 2.46 16.74
C PRO A 131 15.35 3.69 17.26
N GLY A 132 15.10 4.70 16.42
CA GLY A 132 14.29 5.88 16.77
C GLY A 132 12.81 5.58 17.05
N ASN A 133 12.33 4.37 16.72
CA ASN A 133 10.97 3.92 17.02
C ASN A 133 10.86 3.11 18.32
N THR A 134 11.92 2.95 19.08
CA THR A 134 11.93 2.26 20.39
C THR A 134 11.65 3.18 21.56
N GLU A 135 11.64 4.50 21.37
CA GLU A 135 11.31 5.47 22.41
C GLU A 135 9.80 5.72 22.50
N GLY A 136 9.12 4.83 23.18
CA GLY A 136 7.67 4.96 23.41
C GLY A 136 7.08 3.90 24.32
N SER A 137 7.90 3.32 25.19
CA SER A 137 7.41 2.46 26.28
C SER A 137 7.83 3.05 27.63
N GLY A 138 7.04 4.02 28.07
CA GLY A 138 6.97 4.47 29.46
C GLY A 138 5.55 4.32 29.94
#